data_71bf43d8647a89e345429a2e41e3c90d
#
_entry.id   71bf43d8647a89e345429a2e41e3c90d
#
_cell.length_a   1.000
_cell.length_b   1.000
_cell.length_c   1.000
_cell.angle_alpha   90.00
_cell.angle_beta   90.00
_cell.angle_gamma   90.00
#
_symmetry.space_group_name_H-M   'P 1'
#
loop_
_entity.id
_entity.type
_entity.pdbx_description
1 polymer ?
#
loop_
_entity_poly.entity_id
_entity_poly.type
_entity_poly.pdbx_seq_one_letter_code
_entity_poly.pdbx_strand_id
1 'polypeptide(L)'
;MTTQSVETPTARNVAIARAAYEAYVTKDRAALEKLIAEGFHFTSPLDNRLDRETYFRRCWPNSQMIEGFDFVNLVADGDRVFVTYVGRNTDGRRFRNTEILMIQDQRIVEVEVYFGWSLPHKAPQGGFVSP
;
A
#
# COMPACT_ATOMS: atom_id res chain seq x y z
N MET A 1 35.88 -15.97 -3.89
CA MET A 1 34.53 -16.42 -4.27
C MET A 1 33.50 -15.56 -3.56
N THR A 2 32.79 -14.80 -4.32
CA THR A 2 31.73 -13.93 -3.77
C THR A 2 30.48 -14.74 -3.55
N THR A 3 30.06 -14.88 -2.32
CA THR A 3 28.75 -15.43 -1.99
C THR A 3 27.72 -14.36 -2.29
N GLN A 4 26.88 -14.60 -3.27
CA GLN A 4 25.70 -13.78 -3.46
C GLN A 4 24.73 -14.07 -2.32
N SER A 5 24.31 -13.02 -1.62
CA SER A 5 23.23 -13.16 -0.66
C SER A 5 21.95 -13.44 -1.43
N VAL A 6 21.36 -14.60 -1.19
CA VAL A 6 20.07 -14.94 -1.76
C VAL A 6 19.00 -14.25 -0.93
N GLU A 7 18.23 -13.37 -1.57
CA GLU A 7 17.11 -12.69 -0.92
C GLU A 7 16.06 -13.73 -0.51
N THR A 8 15.64 -13.69 0.76
CA THR A 8 14.60 -14.58 1.24
C THR A 8 13.25 -14.21 0.60
N PRO A 9 12.30 -15.15 0.46
CA PRO A 9 10.95 -14.81 -0.01
C PRO A 9 10.29 -13.70 0.81
N THR A 10 10.50 -13.69 2.12
CA THR A 10 9.98 -12.65 3.01
C THR A 10 10.56 -11.28 2.65
N ALA A 11 11.89 -11.18 2.54
CA ALA A 11 12.56 -9.92 2.18
C ALA A 11 12.15 -9.46 0.79
N ARG A 12 12.00 -10.39 -0.15
CA ARG A 12 11.55 -10.08 -1.52
C ARG A 12 10.15 -9.52 -1.53
N ASN A 13 9.23 -10.13 -0.78
CA ASN A 13 7.84 -9.67 -0.72
C ASN A 13 7.73 -8.28 -0.08
N VAL A 14 8.51 -8.02 0.97
CA VAL A 14 8.59 -6.68 1.57
C VAL A 14 9.10 -5.67 0.54
N ALA A 15 10.13 -6.02 -0.23
CA ALA A 15 10.68 -5.13 -1.26
C ALA A 15 9.66 -4.83 -2.37
N ILE A 16 8.88 -5.83 -2.79
CA ILE A 16 7.82 -5.66 -3.79
C ILE A 16 6.74 -4.71 -3.27
N ALA A 17 6.30 -4.92 -2.03
CA ALA A 17 5.32 -4.04 -1.40
C ALA A 17 5.83 -2.59 -1.33
N ARG A 18 7.05 -2.39 -0.85
CA ARG A 18 7.67 -1.07 -0.77
C ARG A 18 7.74 -0.39 -2.13
N ALA A 19 8.12 -1.14 -3.17
CA ALA A 19 8.22 -0.61 -4.54
C ALA A 19 6.86 -0.11 -5.07
N ALA A 20 5.76 -0.75 -4.67
CA ALA A 20 4.42 -0.32 -5.07
C ALA A 20 4.09 1.06 -4.50
N TYR A 21 4.41 1.31 -3.23
CA TYR A 21 4.21 2.62 -2.62
C TYR A 21 5.13 3.68 -3.24
N GLU A 22 6.37 3.33 -3.53
CA GLU A 22 7.30 4.23 -4.22
C GLU A 22 6.79 4.64 -5.59
N ALA A 23 6.16 3.72 -6.32
CA ALA A 23 5.57 4.02 -7.62
C ALA A 23 4.48 5.10 -7.52
N TYR A 24 3.68 5.08 -6.45
CA TYR A 24 2.71 6.15 -6.19
C TYR A 24 3.40 7.49 -5.94
N VAL A 25 4.45 7.50 -5.14
CA VAL A 25 5.18 8.72 -4.79
C VAL A 25 5.86 9.32 -6.02
N THR A 26 6.50 8.49 -6.83
CA THR A 26 7.21 8.93 -8.04
C THR A 26 6.28 9.08 -9.24
N LYS A 27 5.01 8.68 -9.12
CA LYS A 27 4.01 8.73 -10.17
C LYS A 27 4.41 7.89 -11.39
N ASP A 28 5.05 6.76 -11.11
CA ASP A 28 5.56 5.84 -12.12
C ASP A 28 4.56 4.70 -12.33
N ARG A 29 3.57 4.95 -13.18
CA ARG A 29 2.54 3.96 -13.49
C ARG A 29 3.12 2.68 -14.10
N ALA A 30 4.09 2.82 -14.98
CA ALA A 30 4.70 1.67 -15.65
C ALA A 30 5.38 0.72 -14.64
N ALA A 31 6.02 1.29 -13.60
CA ALA A 31 6.60 0.50 -12.54
C ALA A 31 5.53 -0.27 -11.76
N LEU A 32 4.42 0.38 -11.44
CA LEU A 32 3.31 -0.27 -10.73
C LEU A 32 2.67 -1.36 -11.58
N GLU A 33 2.48 -1.13 -12.87
CA GLU A 33 1.90 -2.11 -13.79
C GLU A 33 2.71 -3.41 -13.81
N LYS A 34 4.03 -3.33 -13.68
CA LYS A 34 4.91 -4.50 -13.64
C LYS A 34 4.79 -5.28 -12.33
N LEU A 35 4.42 -4.63 -11.25
CA LEU A 35 4.31 -5.24 -9.93
C LEU A 35 2.95 -5.92 -9.72
N ILE A 36 1.94 -5.54 -10.48
CA ILE A 36 0.55 -5.99 -10.31
C ILE A 36 0.22 -7.07 -11.33
N ALA A 37 -0.30 -8.21 -10.83
CA ALA A 37 -0.68 -9.34 -11.67
C ALA A 37 -1.92 -9.04 -12.52
N GLU A 38 -2.07 -9.80 -13.62
CA GLU A 38 -3.23 -9.69 -14.49
C GLU A 38 -4.55 -9.95 -13.76
N GLY A 39 -4.57 -10.95 -12.87
CA GLY A 39 -5.76 -11.33 -12.10
C GLY A 39 -5.93 -10.58 -10.79
N PHE A 40 -5.31 -9.42 -10.67
CA PHE A 40 -5.33 -8.59 -9.46
C PHE A 40 -6.75 -8.14 -9.09
N HIS A 41 -7.00 -8.06 -7.77
CA HIS A 41 -8.22 -7.46 -7.22
C HIS A 41 -7.88 -6.51 -6.07
N PHE A 42 -8.67 -5.44 -5.98
CA PHE A 42 -8.50 -4.39 -4.98
C PHE A 42 -9.81 -4.21 -4.21
N THR A 43 -9.70 -4.19 -2.88
CA THR A 43 -10.84 -3.97 -1.99
C THR A 43 -10.50 -2.91 -0.96
N SER A 44 -11.44 -2.00 -0.73
CA SER A 44 -11.37 -1.00 0.32
C SER A 44 -12.79 -0.80 0.88
N PRO A 45 -12.98 0.03 1.90
CA PRO A 45 -14.34 0.37 2.34
C PRO A 45 -15.23 0.96 1.24
N LEU A 46 -14.63 1.50 0.17
CA LEU A 46 -15.37 2.13 -0.93
C LEU A 46 -15.39 1.27 -2.21
N ASP A 47 -14.63 0.19 -2.24
CA ASP A 47 -14.40 -0.60 -3.46
C ASP A 47 -14.44 -2.08 -3.13
N ASN A 48 -15.14 -2.86 -3.97
CA ASN A 48 -15.25 -4.29 -3.72
C ASN A 48 -14.68 -5.08 -4.91
N ARG A 49 -13.52 -5.70 -4.70
CA ARG A 49 -12.86 -6.58 -5.68
C ARG A 49 -12.75 -5.96 -7.07
N LEU A 50 -12.28 -4.73 -7.15
CA LEU A 50 -12.00 -4.09 -8.43
C LEU A 50 -10.97 -4.93 -9.18
N ASP A 51 -11.20 -5.13 -10.49
CA ASP A 51 -10.18 -5.76 -11.33
C ASP A 51 -9.03 -4.77 -11.62
N ARG A 52 -7.98 -5.27 -12.26
CA ARG A 52 -6.77 -4.49 -12.54
C ARG A 52 -7.08 -3.21 -13.31
N GLU A 53 -7.87 -3.31 -14.38
CA GLU A 53 -8.21 -2.17 -15.22
C GLU A 53 -8.99 -1.10 -14.45
N THR A 54 -10.00 -1.52 -13.70
CA THR A 54 -10.82 -0.62 -12.90
C THR A 54 -10.01 0.03 -11.79
N TYR A 55 -9.10 -0.73 -11.16
CA TYR A 55 -8.19 -0.20 -10.16
C TYR A 55 -7.33 0.94 -10.73
N PHE A 56 -6.72 0.75 -11.88
CA PHE A 56 -5.90 1.80 -12.49
C PHE A 56 -6.72 3.01 -12.90
N ARG A 57 -7.94 2.80 -13.37
CA ARG A 57 -8.81 3.90 -13.76
C ARG A 57 -9.31 4.70 -12.57
N ARG A 58 -9.66 4.02 -11.46
CA ARG A 58 -10.29 4.63 -10.30
C ARG A 58 -9.30 5.08 -9.22
N CYS A 59 -8.30 4.27 -8.93
CA CYS A 59 -7.42 4.50 -7.78
C CYS A 59 -6.10 5.17 -8.15
N TRP A 60 -5.54 4.84 -9.30
CA TRP A 60 -4.26 5.42 -9.72
C TRP A 60 -4.26 6.95 -9.76
N PRO A 61 -5.35 7.64 -10.19
CA PRO A 61 -5.37 9.11 -10.17
C PRO A 61 -5.08 9.71 -8.81
N ASN A 62 -5.34 8.99 -7.72
CA ASN A 62 -5.04 9.45 -6.36
C ASN A 62 -3.54 9.67 -6.14
N SER A 63 -2.69 9.06 -6.96
CA SER A 63 -1.23 9.25 -6.88
C SER A 63 -0.85 10.71 -7.02
N GLN A 64 -1.64 11.50 -7.74
CA GLN A 64 -1.38 12.93 -7.92
C GLN A 64 -1.41 13.70 -6.60
N MET A 65 -2.19 13.21 -5.63
CA MET A 65 -2.34 13.86 -4.33
C MET A 65 -1.33 13.34 -3.30
N ILE A 66 -0.61 12.27 -3.60
CA ILE A 66 0.30 11.63 -2.65
C ILE A 66 1.67 12.32 -2.72
N GLU A 67 2.15 12.78 -1.56
CA GLU A 67 3.51 13.30 -1.41
C GLU A 67 4.46 12.21 -0.90
N GLY A 68 3.99 11.37 0.02
CA GLY A 68 4.82 10.30 0.56
C GLY A 68 4.08 9.39 1.52
N PHE A 69 4.78 8.33 1.91
CA PHE A 69 4.31 7.38 2.91
C PHE A 69 5.39 7.18 3.96
N ASP A 70 4.98 7.23 5.24
CA ASP A 70 5.86 6.90 6.36
C ASP A 70 5.41 5.55 6.90
N PHE A 71 6.23 4.52 6.73
CA PHE A 71 5.87 3.18 7.15
C PHE A 71 5.97 3.03 8.66
N VAL A 72 4.88 2.58 9.27
CA VAL A 72 4.81 2.26 10.71
C VAL A 72 5.07 0.76 10.90
N ASN A 73 4.42 -0.06 10.08
CA ASN A 73 4.62 -1.52 10.06
C ASN A 73 4.77 -1.95 8.61
N LEU A 74 5.73 -2.82 8.36
CA LEU A 74 5.96 -3.38 7.03
C LEU A 74 6.53 -4.78 7.25
N VAL A 75 5.64 -5.76 7.34
CA VAL A 75 5.96 -7.12 7.78
C VAL A 75 5.33 -8.12 6.83
N ALA A 76 6.10 -9.11 6.42
CA ALA A 76 5.61 -10.21 5.60
C ALA A 76 5.40 -11.46 6.46
N ASP A 77 4.31 -12.17 6.18
CA ASP A 77 4.02 -13.48 6.72
C ASP A 77 3.54 -14.35 5.55
N GLY A 78 4.41 -15.24 5.08
CA GLY A 78 4.16 -16.01 3.87
C GLY A 78 3.95 -15.09 2.67
N ASP A 79 2.85 -15.29 1.96
CA ASP A 79 2.49 -14.52 0.77
C ASP A 79 1.89 -13.14 1.09
N ARG A 80 1.66 -12.83 2.37
CA ARG A 80 1.00 -11.60 2.77
C ARG A 80 2.01 -10.60 3.33
N VAL A 81 1.85 -9.35 2.92
CA VAL A 81 2.60 -8.24 3.49
C VAL A 81 1.61 -7.29 4.15
N PHE A 82 1.83 -7.04 5.42
CA PHE A 82 1.02 -6.15 6.25
C PHE A 82 1.72 -4.81 6.31
N VAL A 83 1.05 -3.76 5.85
CA VAL A 83 1.61 -2.42 5.76
C VAL A 83 0.73 -1.45 6.50
N THR A 84 1.26 -0.86 7.57
CA THR A 84 0.62 0.29 8.22
C THR A 84 1.45 1.51 7.91
N TYR A 85 0.82 2.56 7.43
CA TYR A 85 1.55 3.77 7.05
C TYR A 85 0.78 5.02 7.42
N VAL A 86 1.51 6.12 7.49
CA VAL A 86 0.95 7.46 7.47
C VAL A 86 1.15 7.99 6.06
N GLY A 87 0.06 8.25 5.36
CA GLY A 87 0.10 8.89 4.06
C GLY A 87 0.10 10.40 4.20
N ARG A 88 0.88 11.06 3.37
CA ARG A 88 0.96 12.52 3.33
C ARG A 88 0.50 13.01 1.97
N ASN A 89 -0.50 13.89 1.97
CA ASN A 89 -1.00 14.49 0.73
C ASN A 89 -0.27 15.80 0.45
N THR A 90 -0.28 16.20 -0.81
CA THR A 90 0.35 17.46 -1.25
C THR A 90 -0.28 18.68 -0.62
N ASP A 91 -1.52 18.59 -0.14
CA ASP A 91 -2.23 19.67 0.55
C ASP A 91 -1.94 19.71 2.06
N GLY A 92 -1.03 18.86 2.54
CA GLY A 92 -0.64 18.80 3.94
C GLY A 92 -1.48 17.88 4.81
N ARG A 93 -2.56 17.30 4.27
CA ARG A 93 -3.37 16.34 5.03
C ARG A 93 -2.61 15.04 5.20
N ARG A 94 -2.79 14.42 6.35
CA ARG A 94 -2.18 13.13 6.68
C ARG A 94 -3.27 12.16 7.12
N PHE A 95 -3.06 10.90 6.81
CA PHE A 95 -4.00 9.83 7.17
C PHE A 95 -3.24 8.56 7.47
N ARG A 96 -3.85 7.68 8.26
CA ARG A 96 -3.24 6.42 8.67
C ARG A 96 -4.13 5.27 8.21
N ASN A 97 -3.55 4.35 7.46
CA ASN A 97 -4.24 3.16 6.96
C ASN A 97 -3.40 1.92 7.17
N THR A 98 -4.04 0.77 7.16
CA THR A 98 -3.37 -0.53 7.04
C THR A 98 -3.85 -1.19 5.76
N GLU A 99 -2.90 -1.76 5.01
CA GLU A 99 -3.18 -2.53 3.80
C GLU A 99 -2.56 -3.91 3.92
N ILE A 100 -3.24 -4.90 3.37
CA ILE A 100 -2.71 -6.26 3.28
C ILE A 100 -2.55 -6.56 1.79
N LEU A 101 -1.30 -6.82 1.39
CA LEU A 101 -0.96 -7.17 0.02
C LEU A 101 -0.69 -8.66 -0.06
N MET A 102 -1.35 -9.36 -0.97
CA MET A 102 -1.04 -10.75 -1.27
C MET A 102 -0.14 -10.80 -2.47
N ILE A 103 1.01 -11.48 -2.34
CA ILE A 103 2.04 -11.54 -3.37
C ILE A 103 2.27 -13.00 -3.75
N GLN A 104 2.10 -13.32 -5.02
CA GLN A 104 2.34 -14.65 -5.57
C GLN A 104 3.16 -14.50 -6.84
N ASP A 105 4.14 -15.37 -7.03
CA ASP A 105 5.03 -15.32 -8.19
C ASP A 105 5.62 -13.92 -8.41
N GLN A 106 6.02 -13.27 -7.30
CA GLN A 106 6.66 -11.96 -7.28
C GLN A 106 5.77 -10.83 -7.83
N ARG A 107 4.45 -11.02 -7.83
CA ARG A 107 3.48 -9.99 -8.24
C ARG A 107 2.37 -9.87 -7.21
N ILE A 108 1.86 -8.66 -7.09
CA ILE A 108 0.73 -8.38 -6.20
C ILE A 108 -0.55 -8.88 -6.87
N VAL A 109 -1.20 -9.84 -6.22
CA VAL A 109 -2.44 -10.44 -6.74
C VAL A 109 -3.69 -9.89 -6.06
N GLU A 110 -3.55 -9.30 -4.88
CA GLU A 110 -4.68 -8.75 -4.14
C GLU A 110 -4.20 -7.69 -3.16
N VAL A 111 -5.00 -6.66 -3.00
CA VAL A 111 -4.81 -5.64 -1.96
C VAL A 111 -6.13 -5.43 -1.24
N GLU A 112 -6.09 -5.45 0.09
CA GLU A 112 -7.20 -5.04 0.94
C GLU A 112 -6.78 -3.83 1.76
N VAL A 113 -7.55 -2.76 1.70
CA VAL A 113 -7.27 -1.53 2.43
C VAL A 113 -8.24 -1.37 3.60
N TYR A 114 -7.69 -1.14 4.76
CA TYR A 114 -8.46 -0.84 5.98
C TYR A 114 -8.18 0.62 6.35
N PHE A 115 -9.22 1.44 6.32
CA PHE A 115 -9.08 2.86 6.67
C PHE A 115 -8.88 2.99 8.17
N GLY A 116 -7.92 3.81 8.55
CA GLY A 116 -7.68 4.21 9.92
C GLY A 116 -8.32 5.57 10.21
N TRP A 117 -7.48 6.55 10.51
CA TRP A 117 -7.95 7.87 10.90
C TRP A 117 -7.06 8.97 10.33
N SER A 118 -7.62 10.19 10.29
CA SER A 118 -6.87 11.37 9.88
C SER A 118 -5.96 11.85 11.01
N LEU A 119 -4.86 12.50 10.65
CA LEU A 119 -3.94 13.08 11.61
C LEU A 119 -3.92 14.60 11.46
N PRO A 120 -3.92 15.34 12.57
CA PRO A 120 -4.01 14.88 13.96
C PRO A 120 -5.32 14.17 14.24
N HIS A 121 -5.32 13.30 15.23
CA HIS A 121 -6.52 12.55 15.63
C HIS A 121 -7.63 13.49 16.06
N LYS A 122 -8.88 13.19 15.69
CA LYS A 122 -10.05 14.02 16.05
C LYS A 122 -10.30 14.06 17.55
N ALA A 123 -10.03 12.96 18.25
CA ALA A 123 -10.16 12.94 19.71
C ALA A 123 -8.90 13.51 20.34
N PRO A 124 -9.01 14.23 21.47
CA PRO A 124 -7.85 14.65 22.23
C PRO A 124 -7.13 13.43 22.83
N GLN A 125 -5.86 13.58 23.13
CA GLN A 125 -5.11 12.50 23.76
C GLN A 125 -5.76 12.13 25.10
N GLY A 126 -6.03 10.84 25.30
CA GLY A 126 -6.72 10.34 26.48
C GLY A 126 -8.24 10.52 26.46
N GLY A 127 -8.78 11.13 25.41
CA GLY A 127 -10.19 11.37 25.24
C GLY A 127 -10.80 10.56 24.10
N PHE A 128 -12.01 10.94 23.69
CA PHE A 128 -12.74 10.23 22.64
C PHE A 128 -13.70 11.20 21.92
N VAL A 129 -14.15 10.77 20.75
CA VAL A 129 -15.20 11.48 20.00
C VAL A 129 -16.52 10.79 20.35
N SER A 130 -17.52 11.57 20.75
CA SER A 130 -18.85 11.03 21.03
C SER A 130 -19.52 10.58 19.70
N PRO A 131 -20.21 9.41 19.70
CA PRO A 131 -20.91 8.95 18.51
C PRO A 131 -22.11 9.83 18.14
#